data_60f3fff78ba3bbd611ec70be299c000f
#
_entry.id   60f3fff78ba3bbd611ec70be299c000f
#
_cell.length_a   1.000
_cell.length_b   1.000
_cell.length_c   1.000
_cell.angle_alpha   90.00
_cell.angle_beta   90.00
_cell.angle_gamma   90.00
#
_symmetry.space_group_name_H-M   'P 1'
#
loop_
_entity.id
_entity.type
_entity.pdbx_description
1 polymer ?
#
loop_
_entity_poly.entity_id
_entity_poly.type
_entity_poly.pdbx_seq_one_letter_code
_entity_poly.pdbx_strand_id
1 'polypeptide(L)'
;MATTIHPATAPSLDLDRIRADFPILDREVGGNPLTYLDSAATSQKPIQVMDAVDGYYRRSNANVHRGVHQLGNEATDRFEASRVRVAGFIDADPQGLVFVRNTTEALNLVAGSYARELLQKGDRVVLTLMEHHSNLVPWQLAAERAGLQLAFIGLTEDGGLDLSNLDELLAPPTRLLSLTHQSNVLGTVNDIAAITAEAHRRDVLVCLDGAQSVPHMRVSTRELGVDFLAFSGHKMCGPMGSGALWARPELLERMPPFLGGGSMIAKVELERSTWNTVPHKFEAGTPDVASAVGLAAACDYLDEVGMERIHAHEQGLVRHMIDVLDESGATVYGPRDLAIHGGAVSFNVADVHPHDTGTILDRLGIAVRAGHHCCQPLMRELDVPATARASVYLYNTHEEIDRLGEGIAEVRRVFRV
;
A
#
# COMPACT_ATOMS: atom_id res chain seq x y z
N MET A 1 -11.54 4.00 23.44
CA MET A 1 -12.73 3.24 23.07
C MET A 1 -12.63 3.05 21.56
N ALA A 2 -12.28 1.86 21.10
CA ALA A 2 -12.25 1.55 19.68
C ALA A 2 -13.67 1.68 19.14
N THR A 3 -13.88 2.53 18.17
CA THR A 3 -15.16 2.68 17.48
C THR A 3 -15.35 1.42 16.62
N THR A 4 -16.07 0.45 17.16
CA THR A 4 -16.48 -0.72 16.42
C THR A 4 -17.46 -0.24 15.34
N ILE A 5 -17.01 -0.14 14.11
CA ILE A 5 -17.87 0.15 12.96
C ILE A 5 -18.71 -1.10 12.74
N HIS A 6 -20.00 -1.03 13.06
CA HIS A 6 -20.94 -2.08 12.71
C HIS A 6 -21.16 -2.11 11.19
N PRO A 7 -20.86 -3.20 10.48
CA PRO A 7 -20.97 -3.28 9.01
C PRO A 7 -22.39 -3.20 8.45
N ALA A 8 -23.42 -3.10 9.29
CA ALA A 8 -24.82 -3.25 8.89
C ALA A 8 -25.55 -1.97 8.43
N THR A 9 -24.88 -0.80 8.34
CA THR A 9 -25.58 0.48 8.07
C THR A 9 -25.04 1.32 6.91
N ALA A 10 -23.94 0.94 6.27
CA ALA A 10 -23.48 1.67 5.08
C ALA A 10 -24.35 1.31 3.86
N PRO A 11 -24.88 2.30 3.09
CA PRO A 11 -25.62 2.00 1.87
C PRO A 11 -24.72 1.26 0.88
N SER A 12 -25.29 0.25 0.17
CA SER A 12 -24.57 -0.53 -0.84
C SER A 12 -23.98 0.36 -1.93
N LEU A 13 -22.85 -0.09 -2.51
CA LEU A 13 -22.26 0.57 -3.68
C LEU A 13 -23.18 0.38 -4.90
N ASP A 14 -23.27 1.42 -5.73
CA ASP A 14 -23.82 1.33 -7.08
C ASP A 14 -22.73 0.75 -8.01
N LEU A 15 -22.67 -0.59 -8.07
CA LEU A 15 -21.63 -1.29 -8.81
C LEU A 15 -21.68 -1.06 -10.31
N ASP A 16 -22.90 -0.92 -10.89
CA ASP A 16 -23.05 -0.67 -12.32
C ASP A 16 -22.44 0.70 -12.69
N ARG A 17 -22.73 1.72 -11.89
CA ARG A 17 -22.12 3.05 -12.06
C ARG A 17 -20.61 2.99 -11.87
N ILE A 18 -20.11 2.34 -10.82
CA ILE A 18 -18.67 2.25 -10.54
C ILE A 18 -17.96 1.51 -11.66
N ARG A 19 -18.47 0.36 -12.11
CA ARG A 19 -17.83 -0.43 -13.18
C ARG A 19 -17.75 0.32 -14.49
N ALA A 20 -18.76 1.14 -14.82
CA ALA A 20 -18.76 2.00 -15.99
C ALA A 20 -17.61 3.03 -16.01
N ASP A 21 -17.07 3.39 -14.83
CA ASP A 21 -15.90 4.27 -14.73
C ASP A 21 -14.58 3.55 -15.09
N PHE A 22 -14.56 2.21 -15.20
CA PHE A 22 -13.37 1.40 -15.45
C PHE A 22 -13.45 0.65 -16.79
N PRO A 23 -13.16 1.30 -17.93
CA PRO A 23 -13.36 0.71 -19.28
C PRO A 23 -12.63 -0.63 -19.52
N ILE A 24 -11.55 -0.87 -18.80
CA ILE A 24 -10.78 -2.12 -18.93
C ILE A 24 -11.58 -3.36 -18.46
N LEU A 25 -12.58 -3.19 -17.61
CA LEU A 25 -13.40 -4.30 -17.10
C LEU A 25 -14.34 -4.88 -18.17
N ASP A 26 -14.59 -4.15 -19.26
CA ASP A 26 -15.36 -4.63 -20.40
C ASP A 26 -14.55 -5.55 -21.34
N ARG A 27 -13.25 -5.75 -21.01
CA ARG A 27 -12.36 -6.55 -21.84
C ARG A 27 -12.66 -8.05 -21.71
N GLU A 28 -12.47 -8.77 -22.82
CA GLU A 28 -12.41 -10.23 -22.83
C GLU A 28 -10.95 -10.73 -22.84
N VAL A 29 -10.73 -11.85 -22.16
CA VAL A 29 -9.46 -12.58 -22.11
C VAL A 29 -9.74 -14.04 -22.49
N GLY A 30 -9.13 -14.53 -23.58
CA GLY A 30 -9.36 -15.88 -24.07
C GLY A 30 -10.82 -16.16 -24.51
N GLY A 31 -11.59 -15.11 -24.86
CA GLY A 31 -13.01 -15.22 -25.20
C GLY A 31 -13.94 -15.28 -23.99
N ASN A 32 -13.42 -15.04 -22.79
CA ASN A 32 -14.19 -14.94 -21.54
C ASN A 32 -14.18 -13.52 -21.00
N PRO A 33 -15.25 -13.04 -20.37
CA PRO A 33 -15.26 -11.77 -19.68
C PRO A 33 -14.12 -11.71 -18.63
N LEU A 34 -13.42 -10.56 -18.53
CA LEU A 34 -12.37 -10.37 -17.55
C LEU A 34 -12.94 -10.40 -16.12
N THR A 35 -12.39 -11.28 -15.29
CA THR A 35 -12.56 -11.28 -13.84
C THR A 35 -11.23 -10.85 -13.20
N TYR A 36 -11.12 -9.57 -12.79
CA TYR A 36 -9.85 -9.03 -12.31
C TYR A 36 -9.74 -9.14 -10.78
N LEU A 37 -9.05 -10.16 -10.30
CA LEU A 37 -8.82 -10.47 -8.88
C LEU A 37 -7.34 -10.32 -8.48
N ASP A 38 -6.63 -9.31 -9.02
CA ASP A 38 -5.23 -9.00 -8.65
C ASP A 38 -5.03 -7.53 -8.20
N SER A 39 -6.05 -6.95 -7.55
CA SER A 39 -6.03 -5.54 -7.11
C SER A 39 -4.96 -5.23 -6.07
N ALA A 40 -4.57 -6.19 -5.22
CA ALA A 40 -3.46 -6.03 -4.29
C ALA A 40 -2.08 -5.87 -4.98
N ALA A 41 -1.95 -6.26 -6.25
CA ALA A 41 -0.77 -5.96 -7.06
C ALA A 41 -0.85 -4.56 -7.70
N THR A 42 -1.97 -4.23 -8.34
CA THR A 42 -2.30 -2.89 -8.85
C THR A 42 -3.81 -2.80 -9.09
N SER A 43 -4.45 -1.70 -8.70
CA SER A 43 -5.85 -1.47 -9.03
C SER A 43 -6.02 -1.01 -10.48
N GLN A 44 -7.22 -1.10 -11.03
CA GLN A 44 -7.59 -0.45 -12.29
C GLN A 44 -7.78 1.06 -12.10
N LYS A 45 -7.88 1.81 -13.19
CA LYS A 45 -7.93 3.28 -13.19
C LYS A 45 -9.28 3.75 -13.72
N PRO A 46 -10.01 4.60 -12.97
CA PRO A 46 -11.25 5.18 -13.48
C PRO A 46 -10.95 6.30 -14.47
N ILE A 47 -11.92 6.56 -15.35
CA ILE A 47 -11.79 7.56 -16.42
C ILE A 47 -11.47 8.96 -15.85
N GLN A 48 -11.99 9.31 -14.67
CA GLN A 48 -11.75 10.58 -14.00
C GLN A 48 -10.26 10.81 -13.70
N VAL A 49 -9.54 9.77 -13.31
CA VAL A 49 -8.10 9.83 -13.07
C VAL A 49 -7.33 9.93 -14.38
N MET A 50 -7.72 9.18 -15.40
CA MET A 50 -7.11 9.25 -16.73
C MET A 50 -7.30 10.64 -17.34
N ASP A 51 -8.50 11.19 -17.25
CA ASP A 51 -8.85 12.52 -17.76
C ASP A 51 -8.11 13.65 -17.01
N ALA A 52 -7.88 13.50 -15.71
CA ALA A 52 -7.11 14.46 -14.92
C ALA A 52 -5.65 14.54 -15.41
N VAL A 53 -5.01 13.38 -15.64
CA VAL A 53 -3.64 13.28 -16.18
C VAL A 53 -3.57 13.83 -17.61
N ASP A 54 -4.45 13.39 -18.50
CA ASP A 54 -4.52 13.87 -19.89
C ASP A 54 -4.80 15.37 -19.92
N GLY A 55 -5.73 15.84 -19.09
CA GLY A 55 -6.08 17.24 -18.96
C GLY A 55 -4.92 18.13 -18.50
N TYR A 56 -4.06 17.64 -17.61
CA TYR A 56 -2.84 18.36 -17.23
C TYR A 56 -1.91 18.52 -18.43
N TYR A 57 -1.58 17.44 -19.13
CA TYR A 57 -0.69 17.51 -20.30
C TYR A 57 -1.23 18.38 -21.42
N ARG A 58 -2.53 18.36 -21.69
CA ARG A 58 -3.14 19.14 -22.77
C ARG A 58 -3.25 20.62 -22.48
N ARG A 59 -3.36 21.03 -21.19
CA ARG A 59 -3.75 22.42 -20.86
C ARG A 59 -2.78 23.17 -19.95
N SER A 60 -1.96 22.47 -19.14
CA SER A 60 -1.20 23.11 -18.06
C SER A 60 0.24 22.60 -17.92
N ASN A 61 0.72 21.84 -18.91
CA ASN A 61 2.06 21.22 -18.81
C ASN A 61 3.18 22.28 -18.82
N ALA A 62 3.82 22.45 -17.68
CA ALA A 62 5.01 23.30 -17.51
C ALA A 62 5.85 22.80 -16.33
N ASN A 63 7.11 23.24 -16.24
CA ASN A 63 7.93 23.01 -15.06
C ASN A 63 7.45 23.90 -13.89
N VAL A 64 7.52 23.37 -12.67
CA VAL A 64 6.98 23.99 -11.45
C VAL A 64 8.02 24.82 -10.70
N HIS A 65 7.55 25.70 -9.80
CA HIS A 65 8.27 26.50 -8.79
C HIS A 65 9.21 27.59 -9.30
N ARG A 66 9.73 27.55 -10.54
CA ARG A 66 10.71 28.52 -11.04
C ARG A 66 10.26 29.24 -12.33
N GLY A 67 9.07 28.95 -12.82
CA GLY A 67 8.53 29.62 -13.99
C GLY A 67 8.04 31.03 -13.65
N VAL A 68 8.41 32.03 -14.48
CA VAL A 68 7.93 33.41 -14.38
C VAL A 68 6.75 33.67 -15.34
N HIS A 69 6.26 32.63 -16.00
CA HIS A 69 5.18 32.67 -16.96
C HIS A 69 3.91 31.95 -16.41
N GLN A 70 2.76 32.32 -16.93
CA GLN A 70 1.46 31.84 -16.45
C GLN A 70 1.37 30.32 -16.34
N LEU A 71 1.78 29.57 -17.38
CA LEU A 71 1.74 28.09 -17.35
C LEU A 71 2.57 27.47 -16.21
N GLY A 72 3.74 28.06 -15.89
CA GLY A 72 4.56 27.60 -14.77
C GLY A 72 3.89 27.84 -13.42
N ASN A 73 3.17 28.96 -13.27
CA ASN A 73 2.38 29.25 -12.07
C ASN A 73 1.20 28.26 -11.96
N GLU A 74 0.43 28.05 -13.03
CA GLU A 74 -0.69 27.10 -13.06
C GLU A 74 -0.25 25.67 -12.75
N ALA A 75 0.90 25.23 -13.29
CA ALA A 75 1.46 23.91 -12.99
C ALA A 75 1.88 23.80 -11.51
N THR A 76 2.48 24.87 -10.95
CA THR A 76 2.86 24.93 -9.53
C THR A 76 1.63 24.86 -8.64
N ASP A 77 0.60 25.66 -8.93
CA ASP A 77 -0.64 25.69 -8.16
C ASP A 77 -1.32 24.30 -8.15
N ARG A 78 -1.34 23.61 -9.30
CA ARG A 78 -1.89 22.25 -9.41
C ARG A 78 -1.08 21.25 -8.62
N PHE A 79 0.24 21.32 -8.65
CA PHE A 79 1.13 20.43 -7.94
C PHE A 79 0.95 20.56 -6.41
N GLU A 80 0.94 21.81 -5.92
CA GLU A 80 0.78 22.06 -4.48
C GLU A 80 -0.67 21.81 -4.01
N ALA A 81 -1.68 22.10 -4.83
CA ALA A 81 -3.06 21.69 -4.54
C ALA A 81 -3.20 20.17 -4.44
N SER A 82 -2.48 19.41 -5.31
CA SER A 82 -2.45 17.95 -5.24
C SER A 82 -1.82 17.46 -3.93
N ARG A 83 -0.75 18.12 -3.45
CA ARG A 83 -0.14 17.83 -2.15
C ARG A 83 -1.13 18.00 -1.00
N VAL A 84 -1.80 19.13 -0.96
CA VAL A 84 -2.83 19.41 0.06
C VAL A 84 -3.94 18.36 0.02
N ARG A 85 -4.39 18.00 -1.18
CA ARG A 85 -5.48 17.03 -1.35
C ARG A 85 -5.07 15.63 -0.89
N VAL A 86 -3.88 15.16 -1.31
CA VAL A 86 -3.37 13.83 -0.92
C VAL A 86 -3.09 13.76 0.58
N ALA A 87 -2.55 14.83 1.18
CA ALA A 87 -2.37 14.90 2.63
C ALA A 87 -3.72 14.87 3.36
N GLY A 88 -4.72 15.60 2.88
CA GLY A 88 -6.07 15.60 3.44
C GLY A 88 -6.75 14.23 3.38
N PHE A 89 -6.45 13.39 2.36
CA PHE A 89 -7.01 12.04 2.24
C PHE A 89 -6.57 11.11 3.40
N ILE A 90 -5.37 11.33 3.91
CA ILE A 90 -4.81 10.56 5.05
C ILE A 90 -4.83 11.35 6.37
N ASP A 91 -5.63 12.43 6.44
CA ASP A 91 -5.74 13.32 7.62
C ASP A 91 -4.37 13.79 8.15
N ALA A 92 -3.56 14.35 7.26
CA ALA A 92 -2.17 14.70 7.52
C ALA A 92 -1.85 16.16 7.21
N ASP A 93 -0.76 16.68 7.79
CA ASP A 93 -0.20 17.98 7.43
C ASP A 93 0.50 17.90 6.06
N PRO A 94 0.14 18.76 5.07
CA PRO A 94 0.78 18.81 3.77
C PRO A 94 2.31 19.08 3.83
N GLN A 95 2.79 19.75 4.86
CA GLN A 95 4.23 20.00 5.04
C GLN A 95 5.03 18.71 5.31
N GLY A 96 4.35 17.65 5.76
CA GLY A 96 4.92 16.34 5.94
C GLY A 96 4.85 15.42 4.70
N LEU A 97 4.15 15.82 3.62
CA LEU A 97 3.93 14.97 2.46
C LEU A 97 5.00 15.19 1.39
N VAL A 98 5.74 14.14 1.07
CA VAL A 98 6.75 14.08 0.00
C VAL A 98 6.22 13.19 -1.12
N PHE A 99 6.14 13.70 -2.34
CA PHE A 99 5.83 12.87 -3.51
C PHE A 99 7.02 11.98 -3.88
N VAL A 100 6.73 10.71 -4.08
CA VAL A 100 7.67 9.66 -4.47
C VAL A 100 7.04 8.79 -5.54
N ARG A 101 7.83 7.89 -6.15
CA ARG A 101 7.32 7.02 -7.22
C ARG A 101 6.40 5.90 -6.70
N ASN A 102 6.58 5.45 -5.47
CA ASN A 102 5.82 4.36 -4.84
C ASN A 102 6.26 4.16 -3.39
N THR A 103 5.58 3.26 -2.66
CA THR A 103 5.92 2.86 -1.29
C THR A 103 7.36 2.37 -1.16
N THR A 104 7.90 1.66 -2.16
CA THR A 104 9.29 1.18 -2.11
C THR A 104 10.28 2.33 -2.01
N GLU A 105 10.09 3.40 -2.81
CA GLU A 105 10.96 4.59 -2.71
C GLU A 105 10.76 5.31 -1.38
N ALA A 106 9.51 5.43 -0.90
CA ALA A 106 9.20 6.03 0.40
C ALA A 106 9.96 5.34 1.55
N LEU A 107 9.88 4.02 1.63
CA LEU A 107 10.56 3.22 2.66
C LEU A 107 12.10 3.26 2.52
N ASN A 108 12.61 3.27 1.28
CA ASN A 108 14.04 3.49 1.04
C ASN A 108 14.49 4.89 1.47
N LEU A 109 13.64 5.92 1.29
CA LEU A 109 13.93 7.27 1.76
C LEU A 109 14.06 7.28 3.29
N VAL A 110 13.12 6.67 4.00
CA VAL A 110 13.20 6.59 5.47
C VAL A 110 14.43 5.79 5.90
N ALA A 111 14.64 4.59 5.38
CA ALA A 111 15.79 3.76 5.74
C ALA A 111 17.14 4.42 5.36
N GLY A 112 17.21 5.01 4.17
CA GLY A 112 18.44 5.60 3.65
C GLY A 112 18.79 6.98 4.21
N SER A 113 17.80 7.73 4.69
CA SER A 113 17.99 9.07 5.23
C SER A 113 17.91 9.07 6.76
N TYR A 114 16.82 8.57 7.35
CA TYR A 114 16.66 8.51 8.81
C TYR A 114 17.72 7.60 9.47
N ALA A 115 17.86 6.35 8.99
CA ALA A 115 18.77 5.41 9.62
C ALA A 115 20.23 5.86 9.52
N ARG A 116 20.62 6.47 8.40
CA ARG A 116 22.01 6.90 8.17
C ARG A 116 22.49 7.99 9.13
N GLU A 117 21.60 8.92 9.51
CA GLU A 117 22.00 10.11 10.26
C GLU A 117 21.48 10.12 11.71
N LEU A 118 20.42 9.39 12.00
CA LEU A 118 19.74 9.48 13.29
C LEU A 118 19.84 8.18 14.11
N LEU A 119 20.19 7.04 13.47
CA LEU A 119 20.45 5.79 14.18
C LEU A 119 21.97 5.57 14.34
N GLN A 120 22.35 4.86 15.41
CA GLN A 120 23.72 4.55 15.74
C GLN A 120 23.98 3.05 15.65
N LYS A 121 25.25 2.68 15.53
CA LYS A 121 25.66 1.28 15.58
C LYS A 121 25.17 0.62 16.86
N GLY A 122 24.46 -0.50 16.71
CA GLY A 122 23.85 -1.24 17.81
C GLY A 122 22.41 -0.89 18.09
N ASP A 123 21.88 0.23 17.57
CA ASP A 123 20.45 0.51 17.62
C ASP A 123 19.65 -0.61 16.89
N ARG A 124 18.44 -0.86 17.34
CA ARG A 124 17.56 -1.90 16.79
C ARG A 124 16.41 -1.29 16.00
N VAL A 125 16.13 -1.91 14.86
CA VAL A 125 14.89 -1.73 14.09
C VAL A 125 14.08 -3.02 14.20
N VAL A 126 12.82 -2.91 14.61
CA VAL A 126 11.88 -4.03 14.69
C VAL A 126 11.01 -4.05 13.43
N LEU A 127 10.80 -5.22 12.87
CA LEU A 127 9.97 -5.49 11.70
C LEU A 127 8.95 -6.59 12.04
N THR A 128 8.10 -6.99 11.09
CA THR A 128 7.27 -8.19 11.25
C THR A 128 7.64 -9.27 10.22
N LEU A 129 7.23 -10.51 10.47
CA LEU A 129 7.44 -11.61 9.50
C LEU A 129 6.51 -11.50 8.28
N MET A 130 5.47 -10.65 8.31
CA MET A 130 4.56 -10.44 7.17
C MET A 130 4.96 -9.29 6.23
N GLU A 131 6.14 -8.69 6.41
CA GLU A 131 6.54 -7.52 5.63
C GLU A 131 6.73 -7.84 4.14
N HIS A 132 6.22 -6.95 3.29
CA HIS A 132 6.62 -6.91 1.89
C HIS A 132 8.13 -6.63 1.77
N HIS A 133 8.79 -7.17 0.74
CA HIS A 133 10.23 -6.94 0.52
C HIS A 133 10.62 -5.45 0.53
N SER A 134 9.71 -4.55 0.14
CA SER A 134 9.92 -3.10 0.20
C SER A 134 10.11 -2.55 1.61
N ASN A 135 9.55 -3.22 2.63
CA ASN A 135 9.71 -2.87 4.05
C ASN A 135 10.65 -3.81 4.81
N LEU A 136 11.39 -4.65 4.11
CA LEU A 136 12.40 -5.53 4.70
C LEU A 136 13.79 -5.20 4.15
N VAL A 137 13.96 -5.24 2.83
CA VAL A 137 15.27 -5.10 2.17
C VAL A 137 15.94 -3.74 2.45
N PRO A 138 15.26 -2.59 2.44
CA PRO A 138 15.89 -1.32 2.79
C PRO A 138 16.49 -1.31 4.20
N TRP A 139 15.83 -1.97 5.17
CA TRP A 139 16.32 -2.08 6.53
C TRP A 139 17.51 -3.04 6.66
N GLN A 140 17.53 -4.12 5.88
CA GLN A 140 18.71 -5.00 5.77
C GLN A 140 19.92 -4.24 5.25
N LEU A 141 19.74 -3.43 4.18
CA LEU A 141 20.80 -2.58 3.64
C LEU A 141 21.25 -1.49 4.63
N ALA A 142 20.33 -0.90 5.38
CA ALA A 142 20.66 0.08 6.41
C ALA A 142 21.40 -0.58 7.58
N ALA A 143 20.98 -1.77 8.00
CA ALA A 143 21.62 -2.54 9.06
C ALA A 143 23.07 -2.91 8.69
N GLU A 144 23.30 -3.39 7.47
CA GLU A 144 24.65 -3.69 6.97
C GLU A 144 25.57 -2.45 6.98
N ARG A 145 25.05 -1.31 6.54
CA ARG A 145 25.83 -0.05 6.41
C ARG A 145 26.11 0.63 7.75
N ALA A 146 25.12 0.67 8.63
CA ALA A 146 25.18 1.42 9.88
C ALA A 146 25.42 0.52 11.11
N GLY A 147 25.47 -0.81 10.95
CA GLY A 147 25.67 -1.76 12.05
C GLY A 147 24.46 -1.83 12.98
N LEU A 148 23.26 -1.71 12.43
CA LEU A 148 22.00 -1.83 13.18
C LEU A 148 21.67 -3.30 13.45
N GLN A 149 20.83 -3.54 14.44
CA GLN A 149 20.24 -4.83 14.72
C GLN A 149 18.83 -4.89 14.11
N LEU A 150 18.44 -6.04 13.55
CA LEU A 150 17.06 -6.30 13.14
C LEU A 150 16.46 -7.33 14.06
N ALA A 151 15.20 -7.10 14.47
CA ALA A 151 14.39 -8.05 15.20
C ALA A 151 13.01 -8.15 14.57
N PHE A 152 12.28 -9.22 14.84
CA PHE A 152 11.04 -9.52 14.14
C PHE A 152 9.93 -9.89 15.10
N ILE A 153 8.74 -9.32 14.90
CA ILE A 153 7.48 -9.77 15.51
C ILE A 153 7.02 -10.99 14.72
N GLY A 154 6.76 -12.09 15.44
CA GLY A 154 6.24 -13.34 14.88
C GLY A 154 4.77 -13.28 14.49
N LEU A 155 4.22 -14.43 14.09
CA LEU A 155 2.82 -14.60 13.75
C LEU A 155 2.14 -15.56 14.71
N THR A 156 0.85 -15.36 14.92
CA THR A 156 -0.06 -16.31 15.53
C THR A 156 -0.52 -17.36 14.51
N GLU A 157 -1.06 -18.48 14.95
CA GLU A 157 -1.54 -19.55 14.06
C GLU A 157 -2.63 -19.09 13.08
N ASP A 158 -3.41 -18.08 13.46
CA ASP A 158 -4.47 -17.47 12.62
C ASP A 158 -3.94 -16.39 11.68
N GLY A 159 -2.62 -16.14 11.64
CA GLY A 159 -2.00 -15.17 10.74
C GLY A 159 -2.05 -13.72 11.24
N GLY A 160 -2.35 -13.49 12.53
CA GLY A 160 -2.17 -12.21 13.21
C GLY A 160 -0.72 -12.00 13.67
N LEU A 161 -0.40 -10.81 14.21
CA LEU A 161 0.89 -10.57 14.85
C LEU A 161 0.93 -11.19 16.25
N ASP A 162 1.99 -11.92 16.58
CA ASP A 162 2.26 -12.37 17.94
C ASP A 162 2.89 -11.22 18.75
N LEU A 163 2.08 -10.54 19.52
CA LEU A 163 2.50 -9.41 20.35
C LEU A 163 2.91 -9.84 21.77
N SER A 164 3.02 -11.13 22.07
CA SER A 164 3.31 -11.65 23.41
C SER A 164 4.65 -11.17 23.97
N ASN A 165 5.64 -10.91 23.11
CA ASN A 165 6.98 -10.42 23.45
C ASN A 165 7.24 -8.98 23.00
N LEU A 166 6.18 -8.22 22.67
CA LEU A 166 6.30 -6.86 22.14
C LEU A 166 7.09 -5.95 23.10
N ASP A 167 6.88 -6.08 24.40
CA ASP A 167 7.57 -5.32 25.43
C ASP A 167 9.09 -5.49 25.39
N GLU A 168 9.57 -6.71 25.17
CA GLU A 168 10.98 -7.06 25.04
C GLU A 168 11.56 -6.53 23.70
N LEU A 169 10.82 -6.68 22.63
CA LEU A 169 11.23 -6.20 21.31
C LEU A 169 11.34 -4.69 21.25
N LEU A 170 10.44 -3.96 21.92
CA LEU A 170 10.47 -2.49 21.97
C LEU A 170 11.40 -1.90 23.05
N ALA A 171 11.95 -2.73 23.94
CA ALA A 171 12.92 -2.27 24.91
C ALA A 171 14.23 -1.78 24.24
N PRO A 172 15.01 -0.89 24.88
CA PRO A 172 16.31 -0.48 24.33
C PRO A 172 17.17 -1.70 23.95
N PRO A 173 17.91 -1.62 22.81
CA PRO A 173 18.24 -0.43 22.05
C PRO A 173 17.28 -0.12 20.86
N THR A 174 16.03 -0.55 20.89
CA THR A 174 15.07 -0.30 19.81
C THR A 174 14.79 1.19 19.63
N ARG A 175 14.81 1.66 18.38
CA ARG A 175 14.59 3.06 17.99
C ARG A 175 13.47 3.23 16.99
N LEU A 176 13.17 2.19 16.23
CA LEU A 176 12.16 2.23 15.19
C LEU A 176 11.46 0.88 15.09
N LEU A 177 10.15 0.94 14.91
CA LEU A 177 9.29 -0.16 14.49
C LEU A 177 8.78 0.15 13.09
N SER A 178 9.09 -0.70 12.09
CA SER A 178 8.56 -0.56 10.74
C SER A 178 7.68 -1.75 10.41
N LEU A 179 6.39 -1.49 10.14
CA LEU A 179 5.43 -2.58 9.97
C LEU A 179 4.37 -2.26 8.92
N THR A 180 3.79 -3.32 8.35
CA THR A 180 2.65 -3.20 7.43
C THR A 180 1.35 -3.00 8.21
N HIS A 181 0.48 -2.12 7.69
CA HIS A 181 -0.88 -1.95 8.23
C HIS A 181 -1.78 -3.10 7.84
N GLN A 182 -1.72 -3.50 6.55
CA GLN A 182 -2.48 -4.63 6.02
C GLN A 182 -1.56 -5.52 5.20
N SER A 183 -1.53 -6.81 5.52
CA SER A 183 -0.73 -7.80 4.79
C SER A 183 -1.25 -7.96 3.35
N ASN A 184 -0.35 -7.86 2.39
CA ASN A 184 -0.65 -8.14 0.98
C ASN A 184 -0.76 -9.64 0.65
N VAL A 185 -0.51 -10.51 1.61
CA VAL A 185 -0.60 -11.97 1.47
C VAL A 185 -1.78 -12.52 2.26
N LEU A 186 -1.78 -12.29 3.58
CA LEU A 186 -2.76 -12.85 4.50
C LEU A 186 -4.05 -12.03 4.59
N GLY A 187 -4.04 -10.79 4.06
CA GLY A 187 -5.13 -9.85 4.29
C GLY A 187 -5.20 -9.28 5.71
N THR A 188 -4.41 -9.80 6.64
CA THR A 188 -4.42 -9.38 8.05
C THR A 188 -4.29 -7.87 8.20
N VAL A 189 -5.21 -7.24 8.92
CA VAL A 189 -5.18 -5.82 9.31
C VAL A 189 -4.71 -5.74 10.75
N ASN A 190 -3.61 -5.03 10.98
CA ASN A 190 -2.97 -4.88 12.28
C ASN A 190 -3.55 -3.68 13.05
N ASP A 191 -3.69 -3.79 14.37
CA ASP A 191 -4.10 -2.67 15.25
C ASP A 191 -2.94 -1.69 15.46
N ILE A 192 -2.74 -0.82 14.46
CA ILE A 192 -1.63 0.13 14.44
C ILE A 192 -1.72 1.15 15.58
N ALA A 193 -2.92 1.59 15.94
CA ALA A 193 -3.07 2.60 17.00
C ALA A 193 -2.58 2.05 18.36
N ALA A 194 -2.97 0.82 18.70
CA ALA A 194 -2.50 0.18 19.92
C ALA A 194 -0.98 -0.09 19.91
N ILE A 195 -0.46 -0.60 18.80
CA ILE A 195 0.98 -0.88 18.64
C ILE A 195 1.80 0.42 18.69
N THR A 196 1.34 1.50 18.04
CA THR A 196 2.01 2.80 18.03
C THR A 196 2.04 3.40 19.44
N ALA A 197 0.91 3.35 20.17
CA ALA A 197 0.87 3.83 21.54
C ALA A 197 1.87 3.09 22.46
N GLU A 198 2.05 1.78 22.24
CA GLU A 198 3.03 0.98 22.98
C GLU A 198 4.47 1.34 22.61
N ALA A 199 4.76 1.55 21.32
CA ALA A 199 6.06 1.97 20.82
C ALA A 199 6.46 3.35 21.39
N HIS A 200 5.55 4.32 21.33
CA HIS A 200 5.80 5.68 21.82
C HIS A 200 6.03 5.75 23.33
N ARG A 201 5.42 4.86 24.14
CA ARG A 201 5.73 4.80 25.58
C ARG A 201 7.21 4.44 25.86
N ARG A 202 7.94 3.96 24.85
CA ARG A 202 9.35 3.56 24.93
C ARG A 202 10.26 4.41 24.02
N ASP A 203 9.77 5.58 23.57
CA ASP A 203 10.49 6.46 22.63
C ASP A 203 10.91 5.76 21.33
N VAL A 204 10.12 4.78 20.85
CA VAL A 204 10.31 4.07 19.59
C VAL A 204 9.39 4.70 18.54
N LEU A 205 9.97 5.16 17.41
CA LEU A 205 9.22 5.70 16.30
C LEU A 205 8.56 4.58 15.47
N VAL A 206 7.45 4.92 14.79
CA VAL A 206 6.68 3.97 13.98
C VAL A 206 6.65 4.40 12.51
N CYS A 207 7.15 3.52 11.62
CA CYS A 207 7.08 3.66 10.17
C CYS A 207 6.07 2.67 9.61
N LEU A 208 4.99 3.18 9.02
CA LEU A 208 3.87 2.38 8.55
C LEU A 208 3.93 2.17 7.03
N ASP A 209 3.95 0.90 6.59
CA ASP A 209 3.64 0.55 5.20
C ASP A 209 2.11 0.49 5.03
N GLY A 210 1.56 1.55 4.45
CA GLY A 210 0.14 1.71 4.15
C GLY A 210 -0.25 1.30 2.72
N ALA A 211 0.61 0.57 2.00
CA ALA A 211 0.39 0.24 0.59
C ALA A 211 -0.90 -0.54 0.32
N GLN A 212 -1.37 -1.33 1.30
CA GLN A 212 -2.62 -2.10 1.18
C GLN A 212 -3.76 -1.50 2.01
N SER A 213 -3.50 -0.64 2.98
CA SER A 213 -4.57 -0.07 3.81
C SER A 213 -5.14 1.23 3.24
N VAL A 214 -4.28 2.15 2.78
CA VAL A 214 -4.71 3.45 2.22
C VAL A 214 -5.69 3.31 1.06
N PRO A 215 -5.56 2.31 0.14
CA PRO A 215 -6.55 2.06 -0.89
C PRO A 215 -7.92 1.59 -0.39
N HIS A 216 -7.96 0.82 0.71
CA HIS A 216 -9.07 -0.06 1.06
C HIS A 216 -9.85 0.36 2.30
N MET A 217 -9.30 1.26 3.13
CA MET A 217 -9.94 1.74 4.35
C MET A 217 -9.54 3.19 4.66
N ARG A 218 -10.33 3.84 5.52
CA ARG A 218 -9.96 5.17 6.04
C ARG A 218 -8.68 5.05 6.87
N VAL A 219 -7.67 5.85 6.52
CA VAL A 219 -6.41 5.94 7.26
C VAL A 219 -6.22 7.38 7.71
N SER A 220 -6.10 7.60 9.02
CA SER A 220 -5.78 8.89 9.63
C SER A 220 -4.43 8.80 10.33
N THR A 221 -3.46 9.59 9.88
CA THR A 221 -2.14 9.64 10.52
C THR A 221 -2.23 10.10 11.97
N ARG A 222 -3.22 10.95 12.28
CA ARG A 222 -3.45 11.49 13.63
C ARG A 222 -4.03 10.43 14.57
N GLU A 223 -5.02 9.66 14.09
CA GLU A 223 -5.64 8.61 14.90
C GLU A 223 -4.69 7.43 15.13
N LEU A 224 -3.91 7.06 14.12
CA LEU A 224 -2.91 6.00 14.22
C LEU A 224 -1.67 6.43 15.02
N GLY A 225 -1.41 7.74 15.10
CA GLY A 225 -0.27 8.30 15.81
C GLY A 225 1.10 8.02 15.18
N VAL A 226 1.15 7.47 13.98
CA VAL A 226 2.40 7.06 13.32
C VAL A 226 3.33 8.23 13.00
N ASP A 227 4.62 7.95 12.87
CA ASP A 227 5.66 8.95 12.59
C ASP A 227 5.97 9.06 11.10
N PHE A 228 5.81 7.95 10.38
CA PHE A 228 5.96 7.84 8.93
C PHE A 228 4.83 6.98 8.36
N LEU A 229 4.30 7.37 7.21
CA LEU A 229 3.33 6.58 6.43
C LEU A 229 3.73 6.58 4.96
N ALA A 230 3.89 5.39 4.38
CA ALA A 230 4.25 5.19 2.97
C ALA A 230 3.11 4.50 2.21
N PHE A 231 2.77 5.00 1.01
CA PHE A 231 1.75 4.37 0.15
C PHE A 231 1.99 4.62 -1.34
N SER A 232 1.30 3.86 -2.19
CA SER A 232 1.45 3.87 -3.65
C SER A 232 0.15 4.20 -4.35
N GLY A 233 0.18 5.15 -5.28
CA GLY A 233 -0.98 5.56 -6.07
C GLY A 233 -1.55 4.45 -6.94
N HIS A 234 -0.68 3.59 -7.52
CA HIS A 234 -1.13 2.52 -8.43
C HIS A 234 -2.03 1.46 -7.79
N LYS A 235 -2.14 1.41 -6.46
CA LYS A 235 -3.05 0.50 -5.74
C LYS A 235 -4.37 1.16 -5.33
N MET A 236 -4.42 2.50 -5.35
CA MET A 236 -5.57 3.32 -4.97
C MET A 236 -6.17 4.08 -6.16
N CYS A 237 -6.37 3.41 -7.28
CA CYS A 237 -6.89 3.97 -8.53
C CYS A 237 -6.01 5.06 -9.19
N GLY A 238 -4.89 5.45 -8.59
CA GLY A 238 -3.97 6.47 -9.07
C GLY A 238 -2.99 5.97 -10.14
N PRO A 239 -2.24 6.87 -10.78
CA PRO A 239 -1.26 6.52 -11.80
C PRO A 239 -0.14 5.60 -11.30
N MET A 240 0.43 4.79 -12.18
CA MET A 240 1.72 4.15 -11.92
C MET A 240 2.81 5.21 -11.81
N GLY A 241 3.84 4.95 -11.00
CA GLY A 241 4.92 5.92 -10.76
C GLY A 241 4.53 7.06 -9.81
N SER A 242 3.37 6.99 -9.17
CA SER A 242 2.94 7.92 -8.11
C SER A 242 2.84 7.23 -6.76
N GLY A 243 3.16 7.96 -5.72
CA GLY A 243 3.05 7.56 -4.33
C GLY A 243 3.46 8.70 -3.41
N ALA A 244 3.35 8.50 -2.13
CA ALA A 244 3.77 9.47 -1.15
C ALA A 244 4.42 8.82 0.07
N LEU A 245 5.35 9.56 0.66
CA LEU A 245 5.76 9.44 2.06
C LEU A 245 5.16 10.61 2.82
N TRP A 246 4.41 10.32 3.85
CA TRP A 246 4.16 11.32 4.87
C TRP A 246 5.03 11.02 6.09
N ALA A 247 5.59 12.07 6.67
CA ALA A 247 6.26 12.01 7.96
C ALA A 247 5.94 13.26 8.77
N ARG A 248 6.08 13.17 10.09
CA ARG A 248 5.97 14.37 10.93
C ARG A 248 6.99 15.41 10.45
N PRO A 249 6.57 16.67 10.20
CA PRO A 249 7.46 17.71 9.63
C PRO A 249 8.78 17.85 10.38
N GLU A 250 8.76 17.78 11.71
CA GLU A 250 9.96 17.88 12.55
C GLU A 250 10.96 16.72 12.36
N LEU A 251 10.50 15.55 11.92
CA LEU A 251 11.38 14.46 11.55
C LEU A 251 12.03 14.72 10.18
N LEU A 252 11.24 15.17 9.20
CA LEU A 252 11.77 15.55 7.89
C LEU A 252 12.81 16.67 7.99
N GLU A 253 12.59 17.65 8.86
CA GLU A 253 13.58 18.73 9.08
C GLU A 253 14.94 18.21 9.54
N ARG A 254 14.94 17.21 10.42
CA ARG A 254 16.16 16.59 10.97
C ARG A 254 16.84 15.63 9.98
N MET A 255 16.07 15.00 9.09
CA MET A 255 16.60 14.03 8.13
C MET A 255 17.40 14.74 7.02
N PRO A 256 18.56 14.21 6.58
CA PRO A 256 19.25 14.72 5.42
C PRO A 256 18.48 14.40 4.12
N PRO A 257 18.77 15.12 3.03
CA PRO A 257 18.20 14.78 1.72
C PRO A 257 18.50 13.33 1.33
N PHE A 258 17.53 12.70 0.64
CA PHE A 258 17.70 11.35 0.09
C PHE A 258 18.37 11.37 -1.27
N LEU A 259 17.89 12.23 -2.16
CA LEU A 259 18.46 12.46 -3.49
C LEU A 259 19.00 13.89 -3.58
N GLY A 260 20.11 14.07 -4.30
CA GLY A 260 20.69 15.38 -4.56
C GLY A 260 20.44 15.82 -6.00
N GLY A 261 20.12 17.12 -6.19
CA GLY A 261 19.87 17.67 -7.53
C GLY A 261 19.31 19.08 -7.52
N GLY A 262 18.65 19.46 -8.59
CA GLY A 262 17.90 20.71 -8.67
C GLY A 262 16.63 20.66 -7.81
N SER A 263 15.99 21.78 -7.60
CA SER A 263 14.77 22.02 -6.83
C SER A 263 14.91 21.86 -5.31
N MET A 264 15.59 20.83 -4.83
CA MET A 264 15.73 20.47 -3.42
C MET A 264 16.77 21.31 -2.66
N ILE A 265 17.48 22.22 -3.31
CA ILE A 265 18.55 23.08 -2.77
C ILE A 265 18.06 24.50 -2.50
N ALA A 266 18.57 25.13 -1.44
CA ALA A 266 18.45 26.58 -1.21
C ALA A 266 19.62 27.33 -1.83
N LYS A 267 20.87 26.88 -1.58
CA LYS A 267 22.10 27.47 -2.13
C LYS A 267 23.10 26.39 -2.47
N VAL A 268 23.82 26.56 -3.58
CA VAL A 268 24.92 25.67 -4.00
C VAL A 268 26.17 26.47 -4.13
N GLU A 269 27.24 26.03 -3.48
CA GLU A 269 28.62 26.50 -3.62
C GLU A 269 29.49 25.34 -4.15
N LEU A 270 30.74 25.61 -4.51
CA LEU A 270 31.62 24.58 -5.07
C LEU A 270 31.88 23.44 -4.09
N GLU A 271 31.97 23.71 -2.80
CA GLU A 271 32.35 22.74 -1.77
C GLU A 271 31.18 22.27 -0.90
N ARG A 272 30.07 23.00 -0.89
CA ARG A 272 28.91 22.68 -0.03
C ARG A 272 27.62 23.24 -0.59
N SER A 273 26.53 22.64 -0.16
CA SER A 273 25.16 23.08 -0.47
C SER A 273 24.32 23.20 0.79
N THR A 274 23.27 24.01 0.72
CA THR A 274 22.22 24.06 1.72
C THR A 274 20.89 23.63 1.07
N TRP A 275 20.00 23.12 1.90
CA TRP A 275 18.79 22.44 1.43
C TRP A 275 17.58 23.36 1.49
N ASN A 276 16.62 23.09 0.63
CA ASN A 276 15.31 23.73 0.67
C ASN A 276 14.54 23.31 1.95
N THR A 277 13.44 24.00 2.24
CA THR A 277 12.51 23.61 3.31
C THR A 277 11.81 22.30 3.00
N VAL A 278 11.26 21.62 4.03
CA VAL A 278 10.40 20.45 3.83
C VAL A 278 9.07 20.89 3.23
N PRO A 279 8.43 20.06 2.40
CA PRO A 279 8.87 18.74 1.92
C PRO A 279 9.84 18.79 0.73
N HIS A 280 10.05 19.95 0.11
CA HIS A 280 10.80 20.13 -1.15
C HIS A 280 12.26 19.68 -1.07
N LYS A 281 12.85 19.65 0.14
CA LYS A 281 14.18 19.07 0.40
C LYS A 281 14.30 17.61 -0.08
N PHE A 282 13.21 16.88 -0.18
CA PHE A 282 13.19 15.48 -0.60
C PHE A 282 12.74 15.25 -2.05
N GLU A 283 12.40 16.34 -2.78
CA GLU A 283 11.88 16.27 -4.15
C GLU A 283 12.91 16.82 -5.13
N ALA A 284 13.92 16.01 -5.43
CA ALA A 284 15.02 16.39 -6.31
C ALA A 284 14.67 16.26 -7.79
N GLY A 285 14.99 17.27 -8.57
CA GLY A 285 14.75 17.32 -10.01
C GLY A 285 13.35 17.87 -10.35
N THR A 286 12.97 17.81 -11.64
CA THR A 286 11.60 18.15 -12.06
C THR A 286 10.64 17.06 -11.57
N PRO A 287 9.63 17.39 -10.75
CA PRO A 287 8.70 16.40 -10.23
C PRO A 287 7.73 15.91 -11.32
N ASP A 288 7.15 14.73 -11.10
CA ASP A 288 6.07 14.21 -11.93
C ASP A 288 4.72 14.83 -11.54
N VAL A 289 4.48 16.03 -12.08
CA VAL A 289 3.27 16.81 -11.79
C VAL A 289 2.01 16.09 -12.25
N ALA A 290 2.06 15.45 -13.42
CA ALA A 290 0.91 14.73 -13.98
C ALA A 290 0.47 13.58 -13.07
N SER A 291 1.42 12.82 -12.53
CA SER A 291 1.13 11.75 -11.58
C SER A 291 0.63 12.27 -10.23
N ALA A 292 1.12 13.42 -9.76
CA ALA A 292 0.61 14.06 -8.54
C ALA A 292 -0.86 14.51 -8.71
N VAL A 293 -1.18 15.13 -9.85
CA VAL A 293 -2.56 15.52 -10.22
C VAL A 293 -3.47 14.30 -10.34
N GLY A 294 -2.98 13.23 -10.98
CA GLY A 294 -3.73 11.97 -11.08
C GLY A 294 -3.94 11.28 -9.73
N LEU A 295 -2.97 11.35 -8.81
CA LEU A 295 -3.11 10.81 -7.45
C LEU A 295 -4.14 11.60 -6.64
N ALA A 296 -4.15 12.94 -6.76
CA ALA A 296 -5.17 13.78 -6.14
C ALA A 296 -6.57 13.46 -6.67
N ALA A 297 -6.72 13.28 -8.00
CA ALA A 297 -7.98 12.87 -8.62
C ALA A 297 -8.43 11.47 -8.14
N ALA A 298 -7.49 10.55 -7.88
CA ALA A 298 -7.82 9.26 -7.28
C ALA A 298 -8.35 9.41 -5.85
N CYS A 299 -7.77 10.30 -5.05
CA CYS A 299 -8.28 10.62 -3.72
C CYS A 299 -9.70 11.21 -3.79
N ASP A 300 -9.98 12.11 -4.76
CA ASP A 300 -11.32 12.66 -4.97
C ASP A 300 -12.33 11.56 -5.32
N TYR A 301 -11.97 10.67 -6.25
CA TYR A 301 -12.81 9.56 -6.68
C TYR A 301 -13.13 8.61 -5.51
N LEU A 302 -12.13 8.21 -4.73
CA LEU A 302 -12.32 7.32 -3.59
C LEU A 302 -13.18 7.95 -2.47
N ASP A 303 -13.02 9.24 -2.19
CA ASP A 303 -13.87 9.95 -1.22
C ASP A 303 -15.30 10.12 -1.75
N GLU A 304 -15.52 10.35 -3.05
CA GLU A 304 -16.86 10.38 -3.66
C GLU A 304 -17.56 9.02 -3.56
N VAL A 305 -16.85 7.93 -3.87
CA VAL A 305 -17.37 6.56 -3.67
C VAL A 305 -17.62 6.29 -2.20
N GLY A 306 -16.74 6.75 -1.30
CA GLY A 306 -16.81 6.64 0.16
C GLY A 306 -16.04 5.44 0.70
N MET A 307 -14.96 5.72 1.44
CA MET A 307 -14.03 4.69 1.94
C MET A 307 -14.71 3.65 2.84
N GLU A 308 -15.66 4.06 3.67
CA GLU A 308 -16.42 3.14 4.55
C GLU A 308 -17.30 2.18 3.73
N ARG A 309 -17.89 2.67 2.62
CA ARG A 309 -18.69 1.83 1.70
C ARG A 309 -17.82 0.86 0.92
N ILE A 310 -16.63 1.32 0.47
CA ILE A 310 -15.64 0.47 -0.19
C ILE A 310 -15.23 -0.66 0.76
N HIS A 311 -14.83 -0.33 1.97
CA HIS A 311 -14.42 -1.30 2.97
C HIS A 311 -15.51 -2.33 3.29
N ALA A 312 -16.75 -1.88 3.52
CA ALA A 312 -17.87 -2.77 3.79
C ALA A 312 -18.19 -3.69 2.60
N HIS A 313 -18.11 -3.18 1.37
CA HIS A 313 -18.28 -3.97 0.15
C HIS A 313 -17.21 -5.06 0.04
N GLU A 314 -15.94 -4.69 0.21
CA GLU A 314 -14.83 -5.63 0.15
C GLU A 314 -14.90 -6.72 1.22
N GLN A 315 -15.33 -6.37 2.44
CA GLN A 315 -15.57 -7.37 3.50
C GLN A 315 -16.66 -8.38 3.11
N GLY A 316 -17.70 -7.93 2.42
CA GLY A 316 -18.72 -8.83 1.86
C GLY A 316 -18.16 -9.79 0.81
N LEU A 317 -17.34 -9.27 -0.10
CA LEU A 317 -16.67 -10.07 -1.13
C LEU A 317 -15.66 -11.06 -0.54
N VAL A 318 -14.88 -10.64 0.46
CA VAL A 318 -13.89 -11.50 1.13
C VAL A 318 -14.58 -12.65 1.86
N ARG A 319 -15.68 -12.38 2.57
CA ARG A 319 -16.49 -13.44 3.20
C ARG A 319 -16.91 -14.46 2.16
N HIS A 320 -17.55 -14.01 1.09
CA HIS A 320 -18.02 -14.89 0.02
C HIS A 320 -16.86 -15.66 -0.63
N MET A 321 -15.72 -15.01 -0.84
CA MET A 321 -14.53 -15.64 -1.41
C MET A 321 -13.99 -16.75 -0.51
N ILE A 322 -13.92 -16.53 0.80
CA ILE A 322 -13.49 -17.56 1.76
C ILE A 322 -14.44 -18.76 1.72
N ASP A 323 -15.76 -18.51 1.73
CA ASP A 323 -16.77 -19.56 1.66
C ASP A 323 -16.62 -20.39 0.36
N VAL A 324 -16.51 -19.73 -0.80
CA VAL A 324 -16.32 -20.37 -2.10
C VAL A 324 -15.03 -21.19 -2.17
N LEU A 325 -13.92 -20.65 -1.62
CA LEU A 325 -12.64 -21.36 -1.59
C LEU A 325 -12.68 -22.60 -0.69
N ASP A 326 -13.33 -22.50 0.49
CA ASP A 326 -13.52 -23.62 1.41
C ASP A 326 -14.40 -24.72 0.78
N GLU A 327 -15.52 -24.35 0.17
CA GLU A 327 -16.41 -25.27 -0.56
C GLU A 327 -15.68 -25.96 -1.73
N SER A 328 -14.76 -25.24 -2.39
CA SER A 328 -13.93 -25.79 -3.46
C SER A 328 -12.81 -26.69 -2.94
N GLY A 329 -12.62 -26.82 -1.62
CA GLY A 329 -11.57 -27.62 -0.99
C GLY A 329 -10.17 -27.01 -1.13
N ALA A 330 -10.07 -25.70 -1.31
CA ALA A 330 -8.81 -25.00 -1.28
C ALA A 330 -8.36 -24.74 0.18
N THR A 331 -7.06 -24.68 0.42
CA THR A 331 -6.49 -24.25 1.70
C THR A 331 -6.35 -22.74 1.68
N VAL A 332 -7.04 -22.02 2.56
CA VAL A 332 -6.98 -20.57 2.71
C VAL A 332 -6.02 -20.19 3.83
N TYR A 333 -5.16 -19.19 3.58
CA TYR A 333 -4.19 -18.64 4.53
C TYR A 333 -4.61 -17.24 4.99
N GLY A 334 -4.48 -16.98 6.29
CA GLY A 334 -4.83 -15.70 6.93
C GLY A 334 -6.01 -15.81 7.89
N PRO A 335 -6.38 -14.70 8.54
CA PRO A 335 -7.40 -14.70 9.56
C PRO A 335 -8.77 -15.06 9.00
N ARG A 336 -9.56 -15.80 9.80
CA ARG A 336 -10.97 -16.09 9.50
C ARG A 336 -11.90 -15.01 10.06
N ASP A 337 -11.39 -14.21 10.98
CA ASP A 337 -12.13 -13.06 11.52
C ASP A 337 -12.11 -11.90 10.52
N LEU A 338 -13.26 -11.60 9.95
CA LEU A 338 -13.42 -10.52 8.97
C LEU A 338 -13.20 -9.14 9.54
N ALA A 339 -13.26 -8.96 10.86
CA ALA A 339 -12.97 -7.68 11.49
C ALA A 339 -11.50 -7.25 11.32
N ILE A 340 -10.63 -8.22 11.08
CA ILE A 340 -9.19 -8.01 10.84
C ILE A 340 -8.72 -8.54 9.48
N HIS A 341 -9.63 -8.70 8.50
CA HIS A 341 -9.31 -9.20 7.17
C HIS A 341 -9.63 -8.16 6.09
N GLY A 342 -8.63 -7.78 5.29
CA GLY A 342 -8.79 -6.90 4.14
C GLY A 342 -8.92 -7.67 2.81
N GLY A 343 -8.91 -6.96 1.68
CA GLY A 343 -9.30 -7.44 0.37
C GLY A 343 -8.44 -8.51 -0.32
N ALA A 344 -7.40 -9.08 0.34
CA ALA A 344 -6.50 -10.07 -0.24
C ALA A 344 -6.65 -11.43 0.43
N VAL A 345 -6.92 -12.50 -0.32
CA VAL A 345 -7.03 -13.88 0.15
C VAL A 345 -6.02 -14.77 -0.58
N SER A 346 -5.08 -15.33 0.17
CA SER A 346 -4.13 -16.32 -0.35
C SER A 346 -4.66 -17.73 -0.14
N PHE A 347 -4.46 -18.59 -1.13
CA PHE A 347 -4.95 -19.96 -1.09
C PHE A 347 -4.08 -20.91 -1.90
N ASN A 348 -4.20 -22.22 -1.63
CA ASN A 348 -3.64 -23.29 -2.45
C ASN A 348 -4.69 -24.37 -2.72
N VAL A 349 -4.64 -24.95 -3.91
CA VAL A 349 -5.39 -26.15 -4.28
C VAL A 349 -4.48 -27.35 -3.99
N ALA A 350 -4.98 -28.36 -3.26
CA ALA A 350 -4.19 -29.52 -2.86
C ALA A 350 -3.49 -30.16 -4.07
N ASP A 351 -2.21 -30.51 -3.90
CA ASP A 351 -1.35 -31.16 -4.89
C ASP A 351 -1.19 -30.41 -6.23
N VAL A 352 -1.62 -29.14 -6.33
CA VAL A 352 -1.45 -28.30 -7.52
C VAL A 352 -0.53 -27.12 -7.19
N HIS A 353 0.51 -26.94 -8.01
CA HIS A 353 1.38 -25.79 -7.85
C HIS A 353 0.62 -24.48 -8.13
N PRO A 354 0.75 -23.41 -7.29
CA PRO A 354 0.02 -22.16 -7.46
C PRO A 354 0.14 -21.51 -8.84
N HIS A 355 1.28 -21.67 -9.51
CA HIS A 355 1.50 -21.18 -10.87
C HIS A 355 0.59 -21.89 -11.88
N ASP A 356 0.38 -23.20 -11.71
CA ASP A 356 -0.49 -23.97 -12.61
C ASP A 356 -1.96 -23.60 -12.34
N THR A 357 -2.34 -23.40 -11.07
CA THR A 357 -3.63 -22.83 -10.71
C THR A 357 -3.87 -21.50 -11.43
N GLY A 358 -2.93 -20.55 -11.31
CA GLY A 358 -3.05 -19.26 -11.98
C GLY A 358 -3.12 -19.38 -13.52
N THR A 359 -2.37 -20.31 -14.12
CA THR A 359 -2.38 -20.53 -15.57
C THR A 359 -3.73 -21.06 -16.08
N ILE A 360 -4.39 -21.94 -15.32
CA ILE A 360 -5.72 -22.44 -15.69
C ILE A 360 -6.78 -21.36 -15.52
N LEU A 361 -6.73 -20.62 -14.41
CA LEU A 361 -7.64 -19.50 -14.15
C LEU A 361 -7.55 -18.42 -15.24
N ASP A 362 -6.33 -18.07 -15.69
CA ASP A 362 -6.11 -17.09 -16.76
C ASP A 362 -6.79 -17.50 -18.08
N ARG A 363 -6.78 -18.80 -18.45
CA ARG A 363 -7.51 -19.32 -19.63
C ARG A 363 -9.02 -19.13 -19.54
N LEU A 364 -9.55 -19.01 -18.32
CA LEU A 364 -10.96 -18.74 -18.06
C LEU A 364 -11.27 -17.25 -17.88
N GLY A 365 -10.29 -16.36 -18.15
CA GLY A 365 -10.43 -14.92 -17.99
C GLY A 365 -10.33 -14.44 -16.53
N ILE A 366 -9.87 -15.28 -15.59
CA ILE A 366 -9.76 -14.98 -14.18
C ILE A 366 -8.32 -14.63 -13.82
N ALA A 367 -8.05 -13.35 -13.58
CA ALA A 367 -6.72 -12.84 -13.26
C ALA A 367 -6.46 -12.92 -11.75
N VAL A 368 -5.62 -13.86 -11.34
CA VAL A 368 -5.09 -13.99 -9.98
C VAL A 368 -3.57 -13.92 -9.99
N ARG A 369 -2.95 -13.78 -8.83
CA ARG A 369 -1.49 -13.82 -8.70
C ARG A 369 -1.02 -15.15 -8.12
N ALA A 370 0.13 -15.64 -8.58
CA ALA A 370 0.80 -16.81 -8.01
C ALA A 370 2.26 -16.49 -7.67
N GLY A 371 2.76 -17.01 -6.55
CA GLY A 371 4.15 -16.86 -6.13
C GLY A 371 4.33 -16.50 -4.66
N HIS A 372 5.45 -15.84 -4.33
CA HIS A 372 5.78 -15.40 -2.97
C HIS A 372 5.15 -14.05 -2.57
N HIS A 373 4.47 -13.36 -3.48
CA HIS A 373 3.87 -12.04 -3.31
C HIS A 373 4.82 -10.99 -2.72
N CYS A 374 6.13 -11.10 -3.01
CA CYS A 374 7.20 -10.30 -2.42
C CYS A 374 7.30 -10.39 -0.88
N CYS A 375 6.96 -11.55 -0.29
CA CYS A 375 6.98 -11.84 1.14
C CYS A 375 7.60 -13.22 1.39
N GLN A 376 8.83 -13.46 0.93
CA GLN A 376 9.49 -14.77 1.06
C GLN A 376 9.65 -15.28 2.50
N PRO A 377 9.98 -14.42 3.50
CA PRO A 377 10.01 -14.88 4.88
C PRO A 377 8.67 -15.44 5.36
N LEU A 378 7.55 -14.79 4.99
CA LEU A 378 6.21 -15.25 5.33
C LEU A 378 5.89 -16.61 4.70
N MET A 379 6.31 -16.87 3.44
CA MET A 379 6.11 -18.20 2.82
C MET A 379 6.82 -19.31 3.61
N ARG A 380 7.99 -19.03 4.20
CA ARG A 380 8.71 -19.98 5.05
C ARG A 380 7.99 -20.21 6.37
N GLU A 381 7.42 -19.16 6.94
CA GLU A 381 6.64 -19.27 8.19
C GLU A 381 5.36 -20.10 7.98
N LEU A 382 4.73 -19.98 6.81
CA LEU A 382 3.56 -20.78 6.43
C LEU A 382 3.91 -22.20 5.97
N ASP A 383 5.19 -22.57 5.90
CA ASP A 383 5.70 -23.84 5.38
C ASP A 383 5.19 -24.16 3.95
N VAL A 384 5.12 -23.14 3.09
CA VAL A 384 4.71 -23.30 1.69
C VAL A 384 5.71 -22.65 0.74
N PRO A 385 5.93 -23.22 -0.46
CA PRO A 385 6.83 -22.62 -1.43
C PRO A 385 6.24 -21.36 -2.07
N ALA A 386 4.92 -21.28 -2.21
CA ALA A 386 4.18 -20.20 -2.82
C ALA A 386 2.69 -20.35 -2.54
N THR A 387 1.91 -19.29 -2.84
CA THR A 387 0.44 -19.35 -2.86
C THR A 387 -0.12 -18.74 -4.13
N ALA A 388 -1.34 -19.13 -4.52
CA ALA A 388 -2.21 -18.30 -5.33
C ALA A 388 -2.84 -17.22 -4.42
N ARG A 389 -3.16 -16.05 -4.99
CA ARG A 389 -3.82 -14.97 -4.27
C ARG A 389 -4.87 -14.33 -5.14
N ALA A 390 -6.10 -14.31 -4.68
CA ALA A 390 -7.16 -13.48 -5.22
C ALA A 390 -7.28 -12.21 -4.37
N SER A 391 -7.50 -11.07 -4.99
CA SER A 391 -7.66 -9.80 -4.28
C SER A 391 -8.68 -8.91 -4.96
N VAL A 392 -9.66 -8.50 -4.18
CA VAL A 392 -10.82 -7.71 -4.62
C VAL A 392 -10.59 -6.21 -4.43
N TYR A 393 -11.44 -5.41 -5.07
CA TYR A 393 -11.53 -3.97 -4.88
C TYR A 393 -12.97 -3.49 -5.17
N LEU A 394 -13.19 -2.20 -5.08
CA LEU A 394 -14.48 -1.52 -5.15
C LEU A 394 -15.35 -1.85 -6.39
N TYR A 395 -14.76 -2.41 -7.45
CA TYR A 395 -15.45 -2.75 -8.72
C TYR A 395 -15.77 -4.24 -8.88
N ASN A 396 -15.34 -5.10 -7.95
CA ASN A 396 -15.59 -6.53 -8.06
C ASN A 396 -17.03 -6.89 -7.61
N THR A 397 -17.53 -8.01 -8.10
CA THR A 397 -18.89 -8.51 -7.81
C THR A 397 -18.84 -9.91 -7.20
N HIS A 398 -19.97 -10.35 -6.61
CA HIS A 398 -20.10 -11.71 -6.06
C HIS A 398 -20.02 -12.76 -7.19
N GLU A 399 -20.59 -12.47 -8.37
CA GLU A 399 -20.53 -13.35 -9.53
C GLU A 399 -19.08 -13.57 -10.03
N GLU A 400 -18.21 -12.58 -9.87
CA GLU A 400 -16.79 -12.74 -10.16
C GLU A 400 -16.11 -13.71 -9.18
N ILE A 401 -16.57 -13.76 -7.94
CA ILE A 401 -16.08 -14.70 -6.93
C ILE A 401 -16.64 -16.11 -7.21
N ASP A 402 -17.92 -16.24 -7.62
CA ASP A 402 -18.48 -17.53 -8.04
C ASP A 402 -17.70 -18.13 -9.22
N ARG A 403 -17.32 -17.29 -10.19
CA ARG A 403 -16.45 -17.73 -11.30
C ARG A 403 -15.07 -18.21 -10.82
N LEU A 404 -14.50 -17.64 -9.77
CA LEU A 404 -13.27 -18.16 -9.16
C LEU A 404 -13.49 -19.59 -8.67
N GLY A 405 -14.59 -19.88 -7.99
CA GLY A 405 -14.94 -21.23 -7.54
C GLY A 405 -15.07 -22.22 -8.69
N GLU A 406 -15.77 -21.85 -9.76
CA GLU A 406 -15.87 -22.65 -11.00
C GLU A 406 -14.48 -22.90 -11.60
N GLY A 407 -13.61 -21.87 -11.61
CA GLY A 407 -12.25 -21.98 -12.10
C GLY A 407 -11.41 -22.95 -11.25
N ILE A 408 -11.58 -22.97 -9.93
CA ILE A 408 -10.89 -23.94 -9.05
C ILE A 408 -11.40 -25.36 -9.31
N ALA A 409 -12.69 -25.55 -9.51
CA ALA A 409 -13.23 -26.86 -9.89
C ALA A 409 -12.59 -27.36 -11.22
N GLU A 410 -12.35 -26.47 -12.19
CA GLU A 410 -11.63 -26.81 -13.43
C GLU A 410 -10.17 -27.16 -13.15
N VAL A 411 -9.47 -26.43 -12.28
CA VAL A 411 -8.09 -26.76 -11.83
C VAL A 411 -8.08 -28.19 -11.29
N ARG A 412 -8.96 -28.52 -10.36
CA ARG A 412 -9.07 -29.86 -9.78
C ARG A 412 -9.37 -30.94 -10.81
N ARG A 413 -10.27 -30.64 -11.75
CA ARG A 413 -10.59 -31.56 -12.86
C ARG A 413 -9.38 -31.88 -13.73
N VAL A 414 -8.58 -30.85 -14.06
CA VAL A 414 -7.38 -31.02 -14.91
C VAL A 414 -6.32 -31.87 -14.21
N PHE A 415 -6.08 -31.60 -12.92
CA PHE A 415 -5.07 -32.31 -12.11
C PHE A 415 -5.61 -33.61 -11.47
N ARG A 416 -6.91 -33.87 -11.53
CA ARG A 416 -7.58 -35.05 -10.95
C ARG A 416 -7.42 -35.16 -9.43
N VAL A 417 -7.54 -34.06 -8.75
CA VAL A 417 -7.43 -33.92 -7.29
C VAL A 417 -8.75 -33.49 -6.65
#